data_0b4dd7e1f4f35dbafa39c713ab0074a6
#
_entry.id   0b4dd7e1f4f35dbafa39c713ab0074a6
#
_cell.length_a   1.000
_cell.length_b   1.000
_cell.length_c   1.000
_cell.angle_alpha   90.00
_cell.angle_beta   90.00
_cell.angle_gamma   90.00
#
_symmetry.space_group_name_H-M   'P 1'
#
loop_
_entity.id
_entity.type
_entity.pdbx_description
1 polymer ?
#
loop_
_entity_poly.entity_id
_entity_poly.type
_entity_poly.pdbx_seq_one_letter_code
_entity_poly.pdbx_strand_id
1 'polypeptide(L)'
;PSSKSIQADSTSLKKIFDDNKIDLCNFAKIDCEGSEYSIIDALPPEYLKRINKMAIEYHFADSKPELANNLISKIENADFHVRKKSHYNDMGFLYARR
;
A
#
# COMPACT_ATOMS: atom_id res chain seq x y z
N PRO A 1 11.12 -18.40 5.10
CA PRO A 1 10.18 -17.87 6.05
C PRO A 1 9.35 -16.78 5.50
N SER A 2 8.14 -16.81 5.94
CA SER A 2 7.11 -15.91 5.46
C SER A 2 6.99 -14.62 6.26
N SER A 3 7.82 -14.45 7.28
CA SER A 3 7.72 -13.30 8.19
C SER A 3 8.49 -12.11 7.67
N LYS A 4 8.15 -11.65 6.49
CA LYS A 4 8.79 -10.48 5.92
C LYS A 4 7.95 -9.25 6.14
N SER A 5 8.61 -8.17 6.55
CA SER A 5 8.02 -6.82 6.59
C SER A 5 8.80 -5.95 5.64
N ILE A 6 8.09 -5.13 4.88
CA ILE A 6 8.68 -4.21 3.93
C ILE A 6 8.22 -2.81 4.26
N GLN A 7 9.15 -1.89 4.32
CA GLN A 7 8.84 -0.47 4.37
C GLN A 7 9.29 0.14 3.04
N ALA A 8 8.32 0.57 2.25
CA ALA A 8 8.60 1.18 0.96
C ALA A 8 8.70 2.70 1.12
N ASP A 9 9.73 3.23 0.55
CA ASP A 9 9.98 4.67 0.52
C ASP A 9 9.76 5.14 -0.93
N SER A 10 10.67 5.86 -1.51
CA SER A 10 10.52 6.35 -2.88
C SER A 10 10.82 5.27 -3.94
N THR A 11 11.23 4.10 -3.53
CA THR A 11 11.55 2.99 -4.43
C THR A 11 10.29 2.22 -4.80
N SER A 12 10.23 1.74 -6.05
CA SER A 12 9.12 0.89 -6.51
C SER A 12 9.02 -0.38 -5.67
N LEU A 13 7.83 -0.68 -5.21
CA LEU A 13 7.58 -1.89 -4.44
C LEU A 13 7.87 -3.15 -5.27
N LYS A 14 7.55 -3.09 -6.57
CA LYS A 14 7.86 -4.18 -7.50
C LYS A 14 9.36 -4.47 -7.51
N LYS A 15 10.17 -3.42 -7.56
CA LYS A 15 11.62 -3.57 -7.56
C LYS A 15 12.11 -4.23 -6.28
N ILE A 16 11.55 -3.86 -5.15
CA ILE A 16 11.91 -4.47 -3.87
C ILE A 16 11.60 -5.97 -3.89
N PHE A 17 10.44 -6.36 -4.39
CA PHE A 17 10.05 -7.76 -4.49
C PHE A 17 11.00 -8.53 -5.40
N ASP A 18 11.30 -7.97 -6.57
CA ASP A 18 12.14 -8.63 -7.56
C ASP A 18 13.60 -8.76 -7.10
N ASP A 19 14.17 -7.66 -6.56
CA ASP A 19 15.56 -7.63 -6.14
C ASP A 19 15.84 -8.56 -4.95
N ASN A 20 14.86 -8.76 -4.10
CA ASN A 20 14.99 -9.59 -2.91
C ASN A 20 14.30 -10.94 -3.05
N LYS A 21 13.76 -11.26 -4.23
CA LYS A 21 13.10 -12.54 -4.52
C LYS A 21 12.01 -12.85 -3.50
N ILE A 22 11.16 -11.88 -3.22
CA ILE A 22 10.11 -12.02 -2.22
C ILE A 22 8.87 -12.65 -2.88
N ASP A 23 8.51 -13.83 -2.43
CA ASP A 23 7.31 -14.51 -2.91
C ASP A 23 6.09 -14.16 -2.08
N LEU A 24 6.29 -13.92 -0.78
CA LEU A 24 5.22 -13.62 0.15
C LEU A 24 5.70 -12.56 1.13
N CYS A 25 4.89 -11.54 1.30
CA CYS A 25 5.13 -10.46 2.25
C CYS A 25 4.01 -10.48 3.29
N ASN A 26 4.34 -10.72 4.55
CA ASN A 26 3.33 -10.76 5.60
C ASN A 26 2.79 -9.37 5.92
N PHE A 27 3.65 -8.35 5.86
CA PHE A 27 3.24 -7.00 6.18
C PHE A 27 4.06 -6.00 5.38
N ALA A 28 3.38 -5.09 4.69
CA ALA A 28 4.01 -3.99 3.98
C ALA A 28 3.54 -2.68 4.58
N LYS A 29 4.48 -1.84 4.97
CA LYS A 29 4.18 -0.49 5.43
C LYS A 29 4.64 0.49 4.35
N ILE A 30 3.75 1.38 3.94
CA ILE A 30 4.02 2.36 2.89
C ILE A 30 3.83 3.75 3.47
N ASP A 31 4.89 4.52 3.47
CA ASP A 31 4.96 5.83 4.10
C ASP A 31 5.92 6.70 3.28
N CYS A 32 5.44 7.26 2.19
CA CYS A 32 6.29 7.83 1.15
C CYS A 32 6.00 9.29 0.83
N GLU A 33 5.36 10.01 1.71
CA GLU A 33 5.12 11.45 1.58
C GLU A 33 4.55 11.86 0.23
N GLY A 34 3.48 11.18 -0.19
CA GLY A 34 2.80 11.50 -1.45
C GLY A 34 3.11 10.56 -2.59
N SER A 35 4.13 9.70 -2.44
CA SER A 35 4.49 8.71 -3.48
C SER A 35 3.68 7.42 -3.37
N GLU A 36 2.92 7.24 -2.30
CA GLU A 36 2.19 5.99 -2.06
C GLU A 36 1.23 5.65 -3.19
N TYR A 37 0.64 6.65 -3.81
CA TYR A 37 -0.29 6.43 -4.92
C TYR A 37 0.43 5.85 -6.14
N SER A 38 1.57 6.43 -6.47
CA SER A 38 2.38 5.95 -7.60
C SER A 38 2.94 4.56 -7.35
N ILE A 39 3.33 4.27 -6.11
CA ILE A 39 3.87 2.97 -5.74
C ILE A 39 2.83 1.88 -5.96
N ILE A 40 1.62 2.10 -5.46
CA ILE A 40 0.55 1.11 -5.59
C ILE A 40 0.06 1.01 -7.03
N ASP A 41 -0.05 2.14 -7.74
CA ASP A 41 -0.50 2.14 -9.13
C ASP A 41 0.48 1.39 -10.04
N ALA A 42 1.77 1.47 -9.75
CA ALA A 42 2.79 0.80 -10.54
C ALA A 42 2.91 -0.69 -10.22
N LEU A 43 2.28 -1.15 -9.15
CA LEU A 43 2.41 -2.54 -8.73
C LEU A 43 1.41 -3.41 -9.49
N PRO A 44 1.87 -4.43 -10.25
CA PRO A 44 0.93 -5.34 -10.90
C PRO A 44 0.05 -6.07 -9.89
N PRO A 45 -1.18 -6.41 -10.26
CA PRO A 45 -2.09 -7.08 -9.32
C PRO A 45 -1.55 -8.37 -8.72
N GLU A 46 -0.74 -9.11 -9.48
CA GLU A 46 -0.17 -10.35 -8.97
C GLU A 46 0.80 -10.12 -7.80
N TYR A 47 1.44 -8.95 -7.76
CA TYR A 47 2.32 -8.61 -6.65
C TYR A 47 1.51 -8.27 -5.39
N LEU A 48 0.37 -7.62 -5.57
CA LEU A 48 -0.53 -7.36 -4.43
C LEU A 48 -0.99 -8.66 -3.78
N LYS A 49 -1.16 -9.72 -4.57
CA LYS A 49 -1.58 -11.01 -4.05
C LYS A 49 -0.53 -11.65 -3.15
N ARG A 50 0.71 -11.21 -3.24
CA ARG A 50 1.80 -11.70 -2.39
C ARG A 50 1.86 -11.01 -1.03
N ILE A 51 1.02 -10.00 -0.82
CA ILE A 51 1.00 -9.23 0.42
C ILE A 51 -0.20 -9.67 1.24
N ASN A 52 0.03 -10.02 2.51
CA ASN A 52 -1.05 -10.41 3.42
C ASN A 52 -1.69 -9.22 4.10
N LYS A 53 -0.88 -8.28 4.55
CA LYS A 53 -1.35 -7.10 5.28
C LYS A 53 -0.59 -5.87 4.85
N MET A 54 -1.26 -4.73 4.85
CA MET A 54 -0.64 -3.44 4.54
C MET A 54 -1.09 -2.39 5.52
N ALA A 55 -0.19 -1.45 5.81
CA ALA A 55 -0.51 -0.20 6.46
C ALA A 55 0.00 0.92 5.56
N ILE A 56 -0.88 1.82 5.18
CA ILE A 56 -0.53 2.90 4.26
C ILE A 56 -0.89 4.23 4.91
N GLU A 57 0.09 5.11 5.02
CA GLU A 57 -0.13 6.50 5.37
C GLU A 57 -0.26 7.25 4.05
N TYR A 58 -1.43 7.77 3.77
CA TYR A 58 -1.67 8.44 2.50
C TYR A 58 -1.91 9.93 2.71
N HIS A 59 -1.43 10.69 1.75
CA HIS A 59 -1.49 12.15 1.76
C HIS A 59 -2.64 12.64 0.89
N PHE A 60 -2.93 13.93 0.98
CA PHE A 60 -3.98 14.57 0.18
C PHE A 60 -5.37 13.99 0.45
N ALA A 61 -5.61 13.53 1.68
CA ALA A 61 -6.88 12.89 2.04
C ALA A 61 -8.06 13.87 1.89
N ASP A 62 -7.84 15.13 2.18
CA ASP A 62 -8.89 16.15 2.10
C ASP A 62 -8.81 16.96 0.80
N SER A 63 -7.60 17.26 0.35
CA SER A 63 -7.41 18.11 -0.84
C SER A 63 -7.63 17.38 -2.15
N LYS A 64 -7.35 16.07 -2.18
CA LYS A 64 -7.52 15.24 -3.37
C LYS A 64 -8.11 13.88 -2.99
N PRO A 65 -9.36 13.86 -2.50
CA PRO A 65 -9.95 12.61 -2.00
C PRO A 65 -10.09 11.52 -3.08
N GLU A 66 -10.14 11.90 -4.34
CA GLU A 66 -10.22 10.92 -5.43
C GLU A 66 -8.99 10.01 -5.48
N LEU A 67 -7.83 10.51 -5.06
CA LEU A 67 -6.62 9.68 -5.02
C LEU A 67 -6.77 8.56 -4.00
N ALA A 68 -7.25 8.89 -2.81
CA ALA A 68 -7.48 7.90 -1.76
C ALA A 68 -8.56 6.89 -2.19
N ASN A 69 -9.62 7.36 -2.82
CA ASN A 69 -10.69 6.49 -3.28
C ASN A 69 -10.19 5.49 -4.32
N ASN A 70 -9.37 5.95 -5.26
CA ASN A 70 -8.79 5.07 -6.28
C ASN A 70 -7.82 4.06 -5.67
N LEU A 71 -7.02 4.50 -4.71
CA LEU A 71 -6.10 3.63 -3.99
C LEU A 71 -6.84 2.51 -3.28
N ILE A 72 -7.88 2.86 -2.54
CA ILE A 72 -8.69 1.90 -1.80
C ILE A 72 -9.36 0.91 -2.77
N SER A 73 -9.91 1.42 -3.87
CA SER A 73 -10.55 0.55 -4.87
C SER A 73 -9.59 -0.46 -5.44
N LYS A 74 -8.37 -0.05 -5.75
CA LYS A 74 -7.37 -0.98 -6.28
C LYS A 74 -7.03 -2.06 -5.28
N ILE A 75 -6.88 -1.68 -4.01
CA ILE A 75 -6.54 -2.62 -2.95
C ILE A 75 -7.72 -3.58 -2.71
N GLU A 76 -8.93 -3.07 -2.69
CA GLU A 76 -10.12 -3.91 -2.51
C GLU A 76 -10.32 -4.88 -3.67
N ASN A 77 -10.01 -4.43 -4.89
CA ASN A 77 -10.09 -5.29 -6.06
C ASN A 77 -9.07 -6.43 -6.03
N ALA A 78 -8.05 -6.31 -5.20
CA ALA A 78 -7.07 -7.36 -4.98
C ALA A 78 -7.44 -8.25 -3.77
N ASP A 79 -8.70 -8.22 -3.37
CA ASP A 79 -9.29 -9.07 -2.31
C ASP A 79 -8.82 -8.72 -0.91
N PHE A 80 -8.48 -7.47 -0.68
CA PHE A 80 -8.20 -6.98 0.67
C PHE A 80 -9.45 -6.41 1.31
N HIS A 81 -9.54 -6.55 2.62
CA HIS A 81 -10.49 -5.83 3.44
C HIS A 81 -9.80 -4.59 3.98
N VAL A 82 -10.34 -3.42 3.68
CA VAL A 82 -9.70 -2.15 4.01
C VAL A 82 -10.42 -1.48 5.17
N ARG A 83 -9.64 -1.03 6.14
CA ARG A 83 -10.14 -0.23 7.26
C ARG A 83 -9.41 1.09 7.27
N LYS A 84 -10.16 2.17 7.23
CA LYS A 84 -9.60 3.52 7.34
C LYS A 84 -9.57 3.94 8.81
N LYS A 85 -8.51 4.65 9.19
CA LYS A 85 -8.37 5.26 10.50
C LYS A 85 -8.59 6.76 10.37
N SER A 86 -8.77 7.41 11.50
CA SER A 86 -8.92 8.87 11.54
C SER A 86 -7.69 9.55 10.95
N HIS A 87 -7.92 10.73 10.41
CA HIS A 87 -6.86 11.49 9.77
C HIS A 87 -6.91 12.96 10.21
N TYR A 88 -5.81 13.66 9.96
CA TYR A 88 -5.70 15.09 10.19
C TYR A 88 -4.57 15.63 9.31
N ASN A 89 -4.54 16.95 9.13
CA ASN A 89 -3.51 17.61 8.30
C ASN A 89 -3.43 17.04 6.89
N ASP A 90 -4.58 16.80 6.26
CA ASP A 90 -4.66 16.30 4.89
C ASP A 90 -4.02 14.91 4.73
N MET A 91 -3.99 14.13 5.81
CA MET A 91 -3.42 12.80 5.84
C MET A 91 -4.42 11.78 6.37
N GLY A 92 -4.28 10.56 5.93
CA GLY A 92 -5.08 9.46 6.43
C GLY A 92 -4.25 8.20 6.57
N PHE A 93 -4.81 7.23 7.28
CA PHE A 93 -4.20 5.91 7.43
C PHE A 93 -5.19 4.87 7.02
N LEU A 94 -4.71 3.83 6.36
CA LEU A 94 -5.53 2.67 6.12
C LEU A 94 -4.77 1.40 6.48
N TYR A 95 -5.52 0.39 6.86
CA TYR A 95 -5.01 -0.95 7.07
C TYR A 95 -5.77 -1.89 6.16
N ALA A 96 -5.05 -2.76 5.50
CA ALA A 96 -5.64 -3.74 4.59
C ALA A 96 -5.16 -5.12 4.97
N ARG A 97 -6.07 -6.10 4.91
CA ARG A 97 -5.76 -7.51 5.19
C ARG A 97 -6.61 -8.40 4.31
N ARG A 98 -6.12 -9.60 4.12
CA ARG A 98 -6.85 -10.62 3.40
C ARG A 98 -8.05 -11.16 4.17
#